data_91a2259243932aa45f1228681d1e775c
#
_entry.id   91a2259243932aa45f1228681d1e775c
#
_cell.length_a   1.000
_cell.length_b   1.000
_cell.length_c   1.000
_cell.angle_alpha   90.00
_cell.angle_beta   90.00
_cell.angle_gamma   90.00
#
_symmetry.space_group_name_H-M   'P 1'
#
loop_
_entity.id
_entity.type
_entity.pdbx_description
1 polymer ?
#
loop_
_entity_poly.entity_id
_entity_poly.type
_entity_poly.pdbx_seq_one_letter_code
_entity_poly.pdbx_strand_id
1 'polypeptide(L)'
;SSKETLHSTELAPGERIDDLQLNGLSLIQSAEAFRFGTDSVLLAHFAHVNAKEYCVDLGAGAGALSFLLHGRTGCRILGIEIDARQADRFLRSVRLNGLNEAEITAVNADYIDYSLKSKTKFDCAICNPPYHQHDCGAISQKGAATHDIAAPIKEITKAAAKLLKYGGKFFMCFPARRLCDAFTCLLYTSDAADD
;
A
#
# COMPACT_ATOMS: atom_id res chain seq x y z
N SER A 1 29.65 -6.09 -27.62
CA SER A 1 29.23 -4.72 -27.33
C SER A 1 27.72 -4.65 -27.53
N SER A 2 26.97 -5.12 -26.54
CA SER A 2 25.50 -5.11 -26.55
C SER A 2 25.09 -3.83 -25.81
N LYS A 3 24.68 -2.82 -26.56
CA LYS A 3 23.91 -1.71 -26.03
C LYS A 3 22.51 -2.25 -25.78
N GLU A 4 22.22 -2.69 -24.56
CA GLU A 4 20.87 -2.90 -24.09
C GLU A 4 20.14 -1.55 -24.17
N THR A 5 19.09 -1.56 -24.94
CA THR A 5 18.13 -0.48 -25.12
C THR A 5 17.49 -0.24 -23.76
N LEU A 6 17.94 0.78 -23.04
CA LEU A 6 17.18 1.38 -21.96
C LEU A 6 15.85 1.79 -22.59
N HIS A 7 14.79 1.03 -22.32
CA HIS A 7 13.44 1.49 -22.59
C HIS A 7 13.28 2.78 -21.79
N SER A 8 13.32 3.92 -22.50
CA SER A 8 13.06 5.22 -21.91
C SER A 8 11.68 5.14 -21.29
N THR A 9 11.64 5.18 -19.97
CA THR A 9 10.36 5.31 -19.27
C THR A 9 9.91 6.74 -19.48
N GLU A 10 9.15 6.97 -20.55
CA GLU A 10 8.61 8.30 -20.86
C GLU A 10 7.64 8.70 -19.75
N LEU A 11 7.86 9.89 -19.19
CA LEU A 11 6.94 10.48 -18.23
C LEU A 11 5.72 11.01 -19.00
N ALA A 12 4.53 10.72 -18.50
CA ALA A 12 3.32 11.36 -18.98
C ALA A 12 3.27 12.83 -18.53
N PRO A 13 2.52 13.70 -19.22
CA PRO A 13 2.32 15.07 -18.77
C PRO A 13 1.83 15.12 -17.31
N GLY A 14 2.46 15.96 -16.51
CA GLY A 14 2.12 16.09 -15.09
C GLY A 14 2.70 15.00 -14.19
N GLU A 15 3.72 14.28 -14.65
CA GLU A 15 4.48 13.31 -13.83
C GLU A 15 5.89 13.82 -13.53
N ARG A 16 6.44 13.34 -12.45
CA ARG A 16 7.83 13.57 -12.04
C ARG A 16 8.46 12.29 -11.49
N ILE A 17 9.78 12.25 -11.44
CA ILE A 17 10.53 11.21 -10.75
C ILE A 17 10.97 11.76 -9.39
N ASP A 18 10.66 11.03 -8.33
CA ASP A 18 11.12 11.31 -6.98
C ASP A 18 12.16 10.26 -6.57
N ASP A 19 13.30 10.71 -6.04
CA ASP A 19 14.31 9.84 -5.43
C ASP A 19 13.84 9.41 -4.04
N LEU A 20 13.80 8.10 -3.80
CA LEU A 20 13.43 7.52 -2.50
C LEU A 20 14.56 7.59 -1.47
N GLN A 21 15.77 8.04 -1.88
CA GLN A 21 16.98 8.10 -1.06
C GLN A 21 17.33 6.76 -0.38
N LEU A 22 16.98 5.68 -1.05
CA LEU A 22 17.21 4.31 -0.62
C LEU A 22 17.71 3.48 -1.80
N ASN A 23 18.95 3.03 -1.76
CA ASN A 23 19.57 2.15 -2.76
C ASN A 23 19.46 2.64 -4.22
N GLY A 24 19.32 3.94 -4.45
CA GLY A 24 19.15 4.55 -5.77
C GLY A 24 17.76 4.34 -6.37
N LEU A 25 16.78 3.88 -5.58
CA LEU A 25 15.40 3.69 -6.04
C LEU A 25 14.70 5.02 -6.30
N SER A 26 14.00 5.06 -7.40
CA SER A 26 13.22 6.22 -7.86
C SER A 26 11.76 5.83 -8.10
N LEU A 27 10.86 6.78 -7.96
CA LEU A 27 9.43 6.57 -8.07
C LEU A 27 8.80 7.59 -9.03
N ILE A 28 7.98 7.12 -9.97
CA ILE A 28 7.17 7.99 -10.82
C ILE A 28 5.91 8.39 -10.05
N GLN A 29 5.72 9.70 -9.89
CA GLN A 29 4.56 10.26 -9.20
C GLN A 29 3.87 11.35 -10.02
N SER A 30 2.61 11.65 -9.69
CA SER A 30 1.97 12.86 -10.19
C SER A 30 2.68 14.10 -9.63
N ALA A 31 2.94 15.08 -10.46
CA ALA A 31 3.54 16.35 -10.02
C ALA A 31 2.65 17.12 -9.03
N GLU A 32 1.33 16.91 -9.11
CA GLU A 32 0.32 17.49 -8.21
C GLU A 32 0.13 16.67 -6.94
N ALA A 33 0.56 15.40 -6.90
CA ALA A 33 0.46 14.58 -5.71
C ALA A 33 1.43 15.09 -4.64
N PHE A 34 1.00 15.05 -3.38
CA PHE A 34 1.94 15.18 -2.27
C PHE A 34 3.03 14.11 -2.42
N ARG A 35 4.27 14.48 -2.12
CA ARG A 35 5.34 13.49 -1.98
C ARG A 35 4.89 12.45 -0.97
N PHE A 36 5.34 11.19 -1.18
CA PHE A 36 5.07 10.14 -0.19
C PHE A 36 5.41 10.66 1.21
N GLY A 37 4.46 10.50 2.14
CA GLY A 37 4.57 11.04 3.49
C GLY A 37 5.60 10.30 4.34
N THR A 38 6.03 10.94 5.41
CA THR A 38 6.84 10.33 6.48
C THR A 38 6.24 9.01 6.97
N ASP A 39 4.92 8.87 6.92
CA ASP A 39 4.19 7.67 7.34
C ASP A 39 4.60 6.42 6.55
N SER A 40 4.78 6.53 5.21
CA SER A 40 5.28 5.42 4.40
C SER A 40 6.69 5.01 4.78
N VAL A 41 7.57 5.98 5.08
CA VAL A 41 8.94 5.72 5.52
C VAL A 41 8.94 5.03 6.88
N LEU A 42 8.19 5.56 7.84
CA LEU A 42 8.08 4.99 9.19
C LEU A 42 7.49 3.58 9.14
N LEU A 43 6.42 3.36 8.38
CA LEU A 43 5.78 2.06 8.25
C LEU A 43 6.72 1.04 7.60
N ALA A 44 7.44 1.43 6.54
CA ALA A 44 8.44 0.57 5.91
C ALA A 44 9.56 0.16 6.88
N HIS A 45 9.96 1.04 7.80
CA HIS A 45 10.97 0.71 8.82
C HIS A 45 10.39 -0.12 9.97
N PHE A 46 9.15 0.13 10.36
CA PHE A 46 8.49 -0.58 11.45
C PHE A 46 8.09 -2.01 11.06
N ALA A 47 7.77 -2.25 9.79
CA ALA A 47 7.36 -3.57 9.33
C ALA A 47 8.52 -4.56 9.37
N HIS A 48 8.45 -5.52 10.31
CA HIS A 48 9.43 -6.59 10.45
C HIS A 48 9.16 -7.69 9.44
N VAL A 49 9.77 -7.54 8.27
CA VAL A 49 9.65 -8.45 7.11
C VAL A 49 11.05 -8.86 6.68
N ASN A 50 11.21 -10.07 6.18
CA ASN A 50 12.47 -10.59 5.66
C ASN A 50 12.38 -10.93 4.16
N ALA A 51 13.52 -11.13 3.50
CA ALA A 51 13.62 -11.32 2.05
C ALA A 51 12.84 -12.54 1.50
N LYS A 52 12.53 -13.53 2.34
CA LYS A 52 11.79 -14.75 1.92
C LYS A 52 10.28 -14.58 1.99
N GLU A 53 9.81 -13.53 2.65
CA GLU A 53 8.38 -13.28 2.83
C GLU A 53 7.76 -12.64 1.58
N TYR A 54 6.52 -12.98 1.34
CA TYR A 54 5.69 -12.39 0.29
C TYR A 54 4.67 -11.45 0.93
N CYS A 55 4.74 -10.18 0.60
CA CYS A 55 3.91 -9.11 1.15
C CYS A 55 2.84 -8.68 0.15
N VAL A 56 1.71 -8.22 0.68
CA VAL A 56 0.68 -7.49 -0.08
C VAL A 56 0.53 -6.08 0.46
N ASP A 57 0.50 -5.09 -0.43
CA ASP A 57 0.28 -3.67 -0.12
C ASP A 57 -1.13 -3.28 -0.55
N LEU A 58 -2.00 -2.98 0.43
CA LEU A 58 -3.41 -2.68 0.21
C LEU A 58 -3.60 -1.17 -0.01
N GLY A 59 -3.96 -0.78 -1.23
CA GLY A 59 -4.01 0.61 -1.64
C GLY A 59 -2.61 1.16 -1.91
N ALA A 60 -1.84 0.46 -2.74
CA ALA A 60 -0.41 0.72 -2.92
C ALA A 60 -0.08 2.09 -3.55
N GLY A 61 -1.05 2.77 -4.19
CA GLY A 61 -0.81 3.99 -4.91
C GLY A 61 0.25 3.81 -6.00
N ALA A 62 1.15 4.77 -6.14
CA ALA A 62 2.31 4.67 -7.03
C ALA A 62 3.43 3.76 -6.47
N GLY A 63 3.26 3.16 -5.28
CA GLY A 63 4.15 2.15 -4.73
C GLY A 63 5.18 2.62 -3.72
N ALA A 64 5.10 3.84 -3.20
CA ALA A 64 6.13 4.38 -2.30
C ALA A 64 6.46 3.45 -1.13
N LEU A 65 5.44 2.96 -0.40
CA LEU A 65 5.62 2.02 0.70
C LEU A 65 6.22 0.69 0.23
N SER A 66 5.70 0.16 -0.88
CA SER A 66 6.19 -1.08 -1.49
C SER A 66 7.67 -0.99 -1.87
N PHE A 67 8.10 0.07 -2.56
CA PHE A 67 9.51 0.25 -2.95
C PHE A 67 10.42 0.44 -1.75
N LEU A 68 10.00 1.21 -0.74
CA LEU A 68 10.77 1.39 0.49
C LEU A 68 10.93 0.06 1.25
N LEU A 69 9.87 -0.74 1.36
CA LEU A 69 9.94 -2.03 2.05
C LEU A 69 10.78 -3.04 1.26
N HIS A 70 10.56 -3.15 -0.06
CA HIS A 70 11.36 -4.02 -0.94
C HIS A 70 12.83 -3.63 -0.92
N GLY A 71 13.15 -2.34 -1.10
CA GLY A 71 14.52 -1.84 -1.11
C GLY A 71 15.26 -2.09 0.20
N ARG A 72 14.56 -2.09 1.34
CA ARG A 72 15.14 -2.35 2.66
C ARG A 72 15.33 -3.84 2.94
N THR A 73 14.43 -4.70 2.48
CA THR A 73 14.34 -6.10 2.93
C THR A 73 14.60 -7.13 1.84
N GLY A 74 14.42 -6.76 0.57
CA GLY A 74 14.40 -7.70 -0.55
C GLY A 74 13.18 -8.61 -0.61
N CYS A 75 12.13 -8.36 0.21
CA CYS A 75 10.92 -9.19 0.21
C CYS A 75 10.15 -9.04 -1.11
N ARG A 76 9.37 -10.07 -1.46
CA ARG A 76 8.45 -9.98 -2.60
C ARG A 76 7.23 -9.15 -2.23
N ILE A 77 6.74 -8.33 -3.17
CA ILE A 77 5.58 -7.47 -2.93
C ILE A 77 4.61 -7.50 -4.11
N LEU A 78 3.32 -7.63 -3.79
CA LEU A 78 2.21 -7.34 -4.68
C LEU A 78 1.48 -6.10 -4.18
N GLY A 79 1.50 -5.01 -4.94
CA GLY A 79 0.64 -3.86 -4.71
C GLY A 79 -0.75 -4.09 -5.31
N ILE A 80 -1.79 -3.75 -4.57
CA ILE A 80 -3.17 -3.74 -5.07
C ILE A 80 -3.64 -2.29 -5.06
N GLU A 81 -3.99 -1.76 -6.24
CA GLU A 81 -4.36 -0.35 -6.40
C GLU A 81 -5.57 -0.21 -7.32
N ILE A 82 -6.59 0.50 -6.85
CA ILE A 82 -7.84 0.69 -7.59
C ILE A 82 -7.73 1.76 -8.69
N ASP A 83 -6.89 2.78 -8.50
CA ASP A 83 -6.63 3.79 -9.54
C ASP A 83 -5.65 3.23 -10.58
N ALA A 84 -6.15 3.02 -11.80
CA ALA A 84 -5.36 2.46 -12.90
C ALA A 84 -4.12 3.30 -13.24
N ARG A 85 -4.17 4.63 -13.07
CA ARG A 85 -3.02 5.52 -13.32
C ARG A 85 -1.94 5.36 -12.27
N GLN A 86 -2.32 5.13 -11.02
CA GLN A 86 -1.37 4.85 -9.95
C GLN A 86 -0.73 3.48 -10.12
N ALA A 87 -1.53 2.45 -10.44
CA ALA A 87 -1.02 1.11 -10.72
C ALA A 87 -0.04 1.12 -11.93
N ASP A 88 -0.33 1.90 -12.98
CA ASP A 88 0.56 2.09 -14.12
C ASP A 88 1.89 2.77 -13.70
N ARG A 89 1.84 3.83 -12.89
CA ARG A 89 3.04 4.48 -12.35
C ARG A 89 3.89 3.52 -11.53
N PHE A 90 3.24 2.69 -10.72
CA PHE A 90 3.93 1.65 -9.96
C PHE A 90 4.72 0.72 -10.89
N LEU A 91 4.06 0.14 -11.89
CA LEU A 91 4.70 -0.79 -12.85
C LEU A 91 5.81 -0.13 -13.67
N ARG A 92 5.62 1.13 -14.09
CA ARG A 92 6.68 1.90 -14.77
C ARG A 92 7.86 2.18 -13.84
N SER A 93 7.60 2.42 -12.56
CA SER A 93 8.67 2.59 -11.56
C SER A 93 9.45 1.30 -11.34
N VAL A 94 8.81 0.12 -11.38
CA VAL A 94 9.52 -1.17 -11.35
C VAL A 94 10.53 -1.26 -12.49
N ARG A 95 10.10 -0.94 -13.71
CA ARG A 95 10.97 -0.95 -14.90
C ARG A 95 12.06 0.12 -14.86
N LEU A 96 11.72 1.32 -14.40
CA LEU A 96 12.66 2.44 -14.23
C LEU A 96 13.86 2.05 -13.35
N ASN A 97 13.59 1.28 -12.30
CA ASN A 97 14.61 0.81 -11.36
C ASN A 97 15.29 -0.51 -11.81
N GLY A 98 14.93 -1.07 -12.97
CA GLY A 98 15.45 -2.36 -13.41
C GLY A 98 15.09 -3.52 -12.49
N LEU A 99 13.98 -3.41 -11.73
CA LEU A 99 13.53 -4.44 -10.80
C LEU A 99 12.77 -5.55 -11.53
N ASN A 100 12.78 -6.74 -10.93
CA ASN A 100 12.08 -7.89 -11.47
C ASN A 100 10.59 -7.84 -11.08
N GLU A 101 9.70 -7.80 -12.08
CA GLU A 101 8.24 -7.80 -11.86
C GLU A 101 7.75 -9.08 -11.14
N ALA A 102 8.52 -10.16 -11.10
CA ALA A 102 8.20 -11.34 -10.30
C ALA A 102 8.46 -11.12 -8.79
N GLU A 103 9.27 -10.13 -8.44
CA GLU A 103 9.61 -9.80 -7.05
C GLU A 103 8.79 -8.64 -6.52
N ILE A 104 8.56 -7.62 -7.36
CA ILE A 104 7.75 -6.45 -7.02
C ILE A 104 6.87 -6.08 -8.20
N THR A 105 5.56 -6.05 -8.00
CA THR A 105 4.57 -5.74 -9.04
C THR A 105 3.30 -5.14 -8.45
N ALA A 106 2.40 -4.67 -9.31
CA ALA A 106 1.08 -4.18 -8.92
C ALA A 106 -0.02 -4.78 -9.80
N VAL A 107 -1.21 -4.85 -9.24
CA VAL A 107 -2.44 -5.18 -9.95
C VAL A 107 -3.44 -4.04 -9.77
N ASN A 108 -4.08 -3.66 -10.90
CA ASN A 108 -5.19 -2.71 -10.83
C ASN A 108 -6.46 -3.44 -10.42
N ALA A 109 -6.84 -3.32 -9.16
CA ALA A 109 -8.00 -3.96 -8.57
C ALA A 109 -8.44 -3.26 -7.28
N ASP A 110 -9.70 -3.43 -6.92
CA ASP A 110 -10.16 -3.20 -5.56
C ASP A 110 -9.65 -4.32 -4.65
N TYR A 111 -8.99 -3.98 -3.53
CA TYR A 111 -8.40 -4.97 -2.62
C TYR A 111 -9.45 -5.83 -1.91
N ILE A 112 -10.69 -5.32 -1.73
CA ILE A 112 -11.81 -6.10 -1.17
C ILE A 112 -12.16 -7.21 -2.15
N ASP A 113 -12.44 -6.84 -3.40
CA ASP A 113 -12.77 -7.76 -4.48
C ASP A 113 -11.63 -8.77 -4.73
N TYR A 114 -10.40 -8.29 -4.72
CA TYR A 114 -9.23 -9.14 -4.86
C TYR A 114 -9.14 -10.17 -3.72
N SER A 115 -9.39 -9.76 -2.47
CA SER A 115 -9.36 -10.64 -1.31
C SER A 115 -10.40 -11.76 -1.35
N LEU A 116 -11.53 -11.51 -2.01
CA LEU A 116 -12.61 -12.49 -2.16
C LEU A 116 -12.31 -13.54 -3.26
N LYS A 117 -11.55 -13.18 -4.27
CA LYS A 117 -11.29 -14.01 -5.46
C LYS A 117 -9.93 -14.68 -5.44
N SER A 118 -8.95 -14.11 -4.73
CA SER A 118 -7.58 -14.60 -4.73
C SER A 118 -7.43 -15.86 -3.90
N LYS A 119 -6.71 -16.85 -4.48
CA LYS A 119 -6.21 -18.02 -3.76
C LYS A 119 -4.81 -17.81 -3.18
N THR A 120 -4.13 -16.74 -3.59
CA THR A 120 -2.79 -16.40 -3.12
C THR A 120 -2.86 -15.94 -1.68
N LYS A 121 -1.96 -16.48 -0.84
CA LYS A 121 -1.80 -16.10 0.55
C LYS A 121 -0.43 -15.48 0.78
N PHE A 122 -0.40 -14.46 1.63
CA PHE A 122 0.78 -13.64 1.91
C PHE A 122 1.26 -13.85 3.35
N ASP A 123 2.56 -13.67 3.56
CA ASP A 123 3.17 -13.72 4.89
C ASP A 123 2.91 -12.42 5.66
N CYS A 124 2.77 -11.33 4.92
CA CYS A 124 2.57 -10.00 5.46
C CYS A 124 1.58 -9.20 4.61
N ALA A 125 0.75 -8.40 5.26
CA ALA A 125 -0.02 -7.33 4.63
C ALA A 125 0.43 -5.99 5.20
N ILE A 126 0.52 -4.98 4.34
CA ILE A 126 0.84 -3.60 4.70
C ILE A 126 -0.24 -2.67 4.13
N CYS A 127 -0.51 -1.57 4.81
CA CYS A 127 -1.46 -0.56 4.34
C CYS A 127 -1.11 0.81 4.93
N ASN A 128 -0.99 1.81 4.06
CA ASN A 128 -0.95 3.22 4.46
C ASN A 128 -2.15 3.93 3.84
N PRO A 129 -3.34 3.84 4.46
CA PRO A 129 -4.57 4.36 3.87
C PRO A 129 -4.51 5.89 3.77
N PRO A 130 -5.14 6.49 2.73
CA PRO A 130 -5.22 7.93 2.63
C PRO A 130 -6.10 8.47 3.76
N TYR A 131 -5.48 9.19 4.69
CA TYR A 131 -6.21 9.96 5.69
C TYR A 131 -6.58 11.30 5.06
N HIS A 132 -7.78 11.43 4.53
CA HIS A 132 -8.23 12.69 3.97
C HIS A 132 -8.23 13.75 5.06
N GLN A 133 -7.42 14.80 4.85
CA GLN A 133 -7.37 16.00 5.67
C GLN A 133 -8.68 16.83 5.59
N HIS A 134 -9.69 16.38 4.84
CA HIS A 134 -10.97 17.04 4.71
C HIS A 134 -11.79 17.07 6.01
N ASP A 135 -11.44 16.27 7.02
CA ASP A 135 -12.11 16.32 8.32
C ASP A 135 -11.56 17.37 9.29
N CYS A 136 -10.56 18.14 8.91
CA CYS A 136 -10.00 19.22 9.75
C CYS A 136 -10.62 20.61 9.47
N GLY A 137 -11.53 20.77 8.51
CA GLY A 137 -11.96 22.08 8.05
C GLY A 137 -13.45 22.37 7.91
N ALA A 138 -14.34 21.40 8.11
CA ALA A 138 -15.78 21.63 8.02
C ALA A 138 -16.52 20.78 9.05
N ILE A 139 -16.54 21.23 10.29
CA ILE A 139 -17.64 20.86 11.20
C ILE A 139 -18.86 21.59 10.65
N SER A 140 -19.48 21.05 9.62
CA SER A 140 -20.83 21.44 9.28
C SER A 140 -21.77 20.74 10.27
N GLN A 141 -22.49 21.55 10.98
CA GLN A 141 -23.58 21.25 11.88
C GLN A 141 -24.58 20.24 11.28
N LYS A 142 -24.31 18.94 11.39
CA LYS A 142 -25.33 17.87 11.36
C LYS A 142 -24.69 16.60 11.91
N GLY A 143 -25.19 16.16 13.06
CA GLY A 143 -24.73 15.00 13.83
C GLY A 143 -24.90 13.65 13.13
N ALA A 144 -23.98 13.34 12.23
CA ALA A 144 -23.91 12.05 11.53
C ALA A 144 -22.46 11.60 11.26
N ALA A 145 -21.46 12.12 11.99
CA ALA A 145 -20.04 11.98 11.58
C ALA A 145 -19.27 10.84 12.27
N THR A 146 -19.87 10.02 13.10
CA THR A 146 -19.14 8.97 13.86
C THR A 146 -19.18 7.58 13.24
N HIS A 147 -20.07 7.32 12.27
CA HIS A 147 -20.21 5.97 11.68
C HIS A 147 -19.41 5.74 10.39
N ASP A 148 -18.95 6.79 9.71
CA ASP A 148 -18.44 6.68 8.33
C ASP A 148 -16.94 6.32 8.23
N ILE A 149 -16.20 6.30 9.33
CA ILE A 149 -14.74 6.12 9.30
C ILE A 149 -14.30 4.77 9.88
N ALA A 150 -15.15 4.10 10.65
CA ALA A 150 -14.90 2.73 11.09
C ALA A 150 -15.07 1.73 9.93
N ALA A 151 -15.90 2.05 8.94
CA ALA A 151 -16.13 1.19 7.77
C ALA A 151 -14.85 0.92 6.97
N PRO A 152 -14.04 1.91 6.56
CA PRO A 152 -12.80 1.66 5.82
C PRO A 152 -11.81 0.77 6.57
N ILE A 153 -11.64 0.96 7.89
CA ILE A 153 -10.72 0.15 8.70
C ILE A 153 -11.19 -1.30 8.76
N LYS A 154 -12.48 -1.50 8.98
CA LYS A 154 -13.08 -2.83 9.00
C LYS A 154 -12.94 -3.57 7.67
N GLU A 155 -13.08 -2.86 6.57
CA GLU A 155 -12.88 -3.42 5.23
C GLU A 155 -11.42 -3.78 4.96
N ILE A 156 -10.48 -2.90 5.29
CA ILE A 156 -9.05 -3.14 5.17
C ILE A 156 -8.63 -4.36 6.00
N THR A 157 -9.04 -4.41 7.27
CA THR A 157 -8.68 -5.51 8.18
C THR A 157 -9.27 -6.85 7.73
N LYS A 158 -10.51 -6.86 7.23
CA LYS A 158 -11.13 -8.07 6.65
C LYS A 158 -10.41 -8.53 5.39
N ALA A 159 -10.06 -7.62 4.49
CA ALA A 159 -9.30 -7.95 3.29
C ALA A 159 -7.92 -8.50 3.64
N ALA A 160 -7.20 -7.86 4.57
CA ALA A 160 -5.91 -8.33 5.07
C ALA A 160 -6.02 -9.74 5.67
N ALA A 161 -6.99 -9.98 6.56
CA ALA A 161 -7.20 -11.29 7.19
C ALA A 161 -7.47 -12.40 6.16
N LYS A 162 -8.24 -12.09 5.11
CA LYS A 162 -8.49 -13.05 4.02
C LYS A 162 -7.27 -13.35 3.17
N LEU A 163 -6.37 -12.40 3.00
CA LEU A 163 -5.17 -12.54 2.18
C LEU A 163 -3.99 -13.14 2.94
N LEU A 164 -3.96 -13.03 4.24
CA LEU A 164 -2.86 -13.54 5.07
C LEU A 164 -2.91 -15.07 5.22
N LYS A 165 -1.72 -15.65 5.32
CA LYS A 165 -1.53 -17.01 5.84
C LYS A 165 -1.88 -17.04 7.33
N TYR A 166 -2.14 -18.23 7.86
CA TYR A 166 -2.24 -18.41 9.32
C TYR A 166 -0.94 -17.93 10.00
N GLY A 167 -1.07 -17.09 11.03
CA GLY A 167 0.09 -16.46 11.69
C GLY A 167 0.76 -15.35 10.88
N GLY A 168 0.16 -14.93 9.75
CA GLY A 168 0.66 -13.78 8.97
C GLY A 168 0.55 -12.46 9.73
N LYS A 169 1.36 -11.49 9.31
CA LYS A 169 1.50 -10.18 9.98
C LYS A 169 0.75 -9.09 9.21
N PHE A 170 0.11 -8.17 9.93
CA PHE A 170 -0.50 -6.98 9.33
C PHE A 170 0.09 -5.71 9.96
N PHE A 171 0.61 -4.83 9.13
CA PHE A 171 1.14 -3.53 9.55
C PHE A 171 0.38 -2.42 8.84
N MET A 172 -0.11 -1.47 9.63
CA MET A 172 -0.89 -0.35 9.11
C MET A 172 -0.47 0.95 9.80
N CYS A 173 -0.31 2.02 9.04
CA CYS A 173 -0.23 3.36 9.62
C CYS A 173 -1.63 3.84 9.97
N PHE A 174 -1.77 4.46 11.15
CA PHE A 174 -3.07 4.91 11.61
C PHE A 174 -2.93 6.09 12.58
N PRO A 175 -3.79 7.14 12.51
CA PRO A 175 -3.72 8.26 13.43
C PRO A 175 -3.98 7.84 14.88
N ALA A 176 -3.07 8.19 15.79
CA ALA A 176 -3.13 7.76 17.20
C ALA A 176 -4.46 8.15 17.89
N ARG A 177 -5.05 9.29 17.53
CA ARG A 177 -6.36 9.75 18.05
C ARG A 177 -7.53 8.80 17.75
N ARG A 178 -7.33 7.83 16.86
CA ARG A 178 -8.34 6.86 16.40
C ARG A 178 -7.99 5.41 16.73
N LEU A 179 -7.03 5.25 17.63
CA LEU A 179 -6.54 3.92 18.01
C LEU A 179 -7.66 3.03 18.58
N CYS A 180 -8.59 3.63 19.34
CA CYS A 180 -9.74 2.90 19.88
C CYS A 180 -10.64 2.31 18.79
N ASP A 181 -10.85 3.04 17.68
CA ASP A 181 -11.66 2.57 16.55
C ASP A 181 -10.98 1.36 15.89
N ALA A 182 -9.65 1.43 15.70
CA ALA A 182 -8.87 0.35 15.12
C ALA A 182 -8.91 -0.92 16.01
N PHE A 183 -8.73 -0.79 17.32
CA PHE A 183 -8.81 -1.93 18.24
C PHE A 183 -10.20 -2.56 18.29
N THR A 184 -11.25 -1.75 18.30
CA THR A 184 -12.63 -2.27 18.24
C THR A 184 -12.85 -3.09 16.97
N CYS A 185 -12.41 -2.58 15.80
CA CYS A 185 -12.52 -3.33 14.55
C CYS A 185 -11.72 -4.64 14.55
N LEU A 186 -10.49 -4.64 15.10
CA LEU A 186 -9.64 -5.82 15.15
C LEU A 186 -10.19 -6.89 16.09
N LEU A 187 -10.73 -6.51 17.25
CA LEU A 187 -11.30 -7.46 18.24
C LEU A 187 -12.59 -8.12 17.71
N TYR A 188 -13.44 -7.37 17.02
CA TYR A 188 -14.68 -7.94 16.47
C TYR A 188 -14.50 -8.71 15.16
N THR A 189 -13.34 -8.64 14.49
CA THR A 189 -13.06 -9.45 13.30
C THR A 189 -12.49 -10.83 13.66
N SER A 190 -11.96 -11.04 14.85
CA SER A 190 -11.49 -12.35 15.31
C SER A 190 -12.64 -13.32 15.62
N ASP A 191 -13.80 -12.81 16.07
CA ASP A 191 -14.96 -13.64 16.39
C ASP A 191 -15.75 -14.13 15.16
N ALA A 192 -15.50 -13.54 13.98
CA ALA A 192 -16.19 -13.92 12.73
C ALA A 192 -15.41 -14.94 11.88
N ALA A 193 -14.29 -15.43 12.35
CA ALA A 193 -13.47 -16.43 11.67
C ALA A 193 -13.75 -17.88 12.11
N ASP A 194 -14.62 -18.05 13.11
CA ASP A 194 -14.96 -19.37 13.70
C ASP A 194 -16.36 -19.86 13.30
N ASP A 195 -17.07 -19.23 12.31
CA ASP A 195 -18.32 -19.73 11.73
C ASP A 195 -18.15 -20.19 10.29
#